data_0b447b47d795bdfb57f7d769078e367a
#
_entry.id   0b447b47d795bdfb57f7d769078e367a
#
_cell.length_a   1.000
_cell.length_b   1.000
_cell.length_c   1.000
_cell.angle_alpha   90.00
_cell.angle_beta   90.00
_cell.angle_gamma   90.00
#
_symmetry.space_group_name_H-M   'P 1'
#
loop_
_entity.id
_entity.type
_entity.pdbx_description
1 polymer ?
#
loop_
_entity_poly.entity_id
_entity_poly.type
_entity_poly.pdbx_seq_one_letter_code
_entity_poly.pdbx_strand_id
1 'polypeptide(L)'
;AGGRYYGKVCAQFDEFFFNDSTADAPGSVVKKNFVGTAEGLIFLEQTEAGSAQSETWYDTSDGGHRIVYQPYQTHPWNHFSKTTTADLISFYTTAFGEYGIKDIAPNSQIWQFKEAFECVALAGFMVFLMALAAVLLKLPVFKLAKSGEAVTTKPVATLGGKISSVCLFVATMFIPAIIFATVYGSAYSSEAMRWLIFGADITLVLGVV
;
A
#
# COMPACT_ATOMS: atom_id res chain seq x y z
N ALA A 1 15.40 -7.37 -24.60
CA ALA A 1 15.26 -6.10 -23.89
C ALA A 1 16.28 -5.06 -24.33
N GLY A 2 17.32 -5.44 -25.07
CA GLY A 2 18.20 -4.58 -25.85
C GLY A 2 18.87 -3.46 -25.06
N GLY A 3 19.87 -3.74 -24.23
CA GLY A 3 20.68 -2.73 -23.57
C GLY A 3 19.96 -1.91 -22.48
N ARG A 4 18.89 -2.42 -21.87
CA ARG A 4 18.13 -1.71 -20.84
C ARG A 4 18.59 -2.11 -19.43
N TYR A 5 18.45 -1.14 -18.52
CA TYR A 5 18.63 -1.37 -17.09
C TYR A 5 17.31 -1.83 -16.46
N TYR A 6 17.34 -2.92 -15.68
CA TYR A 6 16.20 -3.41 -14.91
C TYR A 6 16.61 -3.65 -13.46
N GLY A 7 15.93 -2.96 -12.56
CA GLY A 7 16.04 -3.17 -11.12
C GLY A 7 14.77 -3.79 -10.57
N LYS A 8 14.90 -4.74 -9.66
CA LYS A 8 13.79 -5.34 -8.94
C LYS A 8 14.02 -5.24 -7.45
N VAL A 9 13.07 -4.63 -6.75
CA VAL A 9 13.05 -4.62 -5.28
C VAL A 9 12.18 -5.78 -4.81
N CYS A 10 12.78 -6.68 -4.06
CA CYS A 10 12.16 -7.87 -3.53
C CYS A 10 12.37 -7.92 -2.03
N ALA A 11 11.44 -7.35 -1.25
CA ALA A 11 11.55 -7.38 0.19
C ALA A 11 11.63 -8.82 0.73
N GLN A 12 12.48 -9.06 1.73
CA GLN A 12 12.74 -10.43 2.24
C GLN A 12 11.50 -11.09 2.85
N PHE A 13 10.51 -10.31 3.26
CA PHE A 13 9.24 -10.79 3.82
C PHE A 13 8.05 -10.34 2.96
N ASP A 14 8.25 -10.24 1.64
CA ASP A 14 7.20 -9.89 0.70
C ASP A 14 6.22 -11.06 0.56
N GLU A 15 4.99 -10.82 0.96
CA GLU A 15 3.91 -11.81 0.99
C GLU A 15 3.17 -11.95 -0.35
N PHE A 16 3.46 -11.09 -1.33
CA PHE A 16 2.69 -11.04 -2.58
C PHE A 16 3.40 -11.64 -3.79
N PHE A 17 4.74 -11.60 -3.84
CA PHE A 17 5.47 -11.83 -5.08
C PHE A 17 6.39 -13.07 -5.08
N PHE A 18 6.50 -13.78 -3.96
CA PHE A 18 7.46 -14.87 -3.84
C PHE A 18 6.77 -16.21 -3.58
N ASN A 19 5.96 -16.60 -4.53
CA ASN A 19 5.44 -17.95 -4.56
C ASN A 19 6.52 -18.89 -5.13
N ASP A 20 6.84 -19.93 -4.40
CA ASP A 20 7.58 -21.04 -4.97
C ASP A 20 6.64 -21.82 -5.88
N SER A 21 6.83 -21.70 -7.18
CA SER A 21 6.05 -22.46 -8.16
C SER A 21 6.26 -23.98 -8.05
N THR A 22 7.26 -24.41 -7.29
CA THR A 22 7.56 -25.82 -7.03
C THR A 22 6.96 -26.33 -5.72
N ALA A 23 6.37 -25.46 -4.90
CA ALA A 23 5.72 -25.87 -3.66
C ALA A 23 4.33 -26.44 -3.94
N ASP A 24 3.97 -27.53 -3.23
CA ASP A 24 2.66 -28.17 -3.31
C ASP A 24 1.49 -27.23 -2.90
N ALA A 25 1.81 -26.07 -2.35
CA ALA A 25 0.89 -25.00 -2.01
C ALA A 25 1.41 -23.64 -2.53
N PRO A 26 1.04 -23.23 -3.75
CA PRO A 26 1.41 -21.92 -4.29
C PRO A 26 0.91 -20.80 -3.38
N GLY A 27 1.78 -19.88 -3.02
CA GLY A 27 1.45 -18.72 -2.18
C GLY A 27 1.67 -18.89 -0.68
N SER A 28 2.17 -20.03 -0.21
CA SER A 28 2.31 -20.32 1.22
C SER A 28 3.71 -20.01 1.80
N VAL A 29 4.72 -19.75 0.99
CA VAL A 29 6.10 -19.57 1.47
C VAL A 29 6.69 -18.25 1.02
N VAL A 30 6.95 -17.37 1.99
CA VAL A 30 7.75 -16.16 1.80
C VAL A 30 9.22 -16.56 1.68
N LYS A 31 9.86 -16.30 0.56
CA LYS A 31 11.28 -16.58 0.36
C LYS A 31 12.12 -15.36 0.65
N LYS A 32 12.93 -15.47 1.71
CA LYS A 32 13.87 -14.42 2.11
C LYS A 32 14.97 -14.14 1.10
N ASN A 33 15.26 -15.09 0.23
CA ASN A 33 16.33 -15.01 -0.74
C ASN A 33 15.80 -15.22 -2.17
N PHE A 34 15.24 -14.17 -2.75
CA PHE A 34 14.71 -14.21 -4.10
C PHE A 34 15.80 -14.54 -5.16
N VAL A 35 17.02 -14.01 -5.01
CA VAL A 35 18.10 -14.29 -5.97
C VAL A 35 18.52 -15.77 -6.00
N GLY A 36 18.21 -16.52 -4.94
CA GLY A 36 18.41 -17.97 -4.89
C GLY A 36 17.26 -18.80 -5.48
N THR A 37 16.17 -18.17 -5.91
CA THR A 37 15.03 -18.85 -6.53
C THR A 37 15.25 -19.05 -8.03
N ALA A 38 14.52 -19.98 -8.63
CA ALA A 38 14.55 -20.18 -10.08
C ALA A 38 14.18 -18.90 -10.84
N GLU A 39 13.16 -18.17 -10.36
CA GLU A 39 12.73 -16.89 -10.95
C GLU A 39 13.80 -15.81 -10.83
N GLY A 40 14.48 -15.74 -9.69
CA GLY A 40 15.58 -14.80 -9.46
C GLY A 40 16.77 -15.09 -10.38
N LEU A 41 17.16 -16.34 -10.52
CA LEU A 41 18.22 -16.77 -11.42
C LEU A 41 17.86 -16.48 -12.89
N ILE A 42 16.64 -16.81 -13.32
CA ILE A 42 16.15 -16.50 -14.67
C ILE A 42 16.15 -14.97 -14.90
N PHE A 43 15.71 -14.20 -13.92
CA PHE A 43 15.70 -12.74 -14.04
C PHE A 43 17.11 -12.18 -14.22
N LEU A 44 18.10 -12.74 -13.53
CA LEU A 44 19.50 -12.30 -13.58
C LEU A 44 20.31 -13.03 -14.69
N GLU A 45 19.69 -13.89 -15.47
CA GLU A 45 20.34 -14.78 -16.47
C GLU A 45 21.49 -15.61 -15.87
N GLN A 46 21.30 -16.07 -14.63
CA GLN A 46 22.22 -16.97 -13.95
C GLN A 46 21.70 -18.41 -14.02
N THR A 47 22.59 -19.37 -14.13
CA THR A 47 22.21 -20.80 -14.32
C THR A 47 22.50 -21.66 -13.08
N GLU A 48 23.44 -21.25 -12.24
CA GLU A 48 23.88 -22.03 -11.10
C GLU A 48 23.25 -21.52 -9.81
N ALA A 49 22.73 -22.44 -8.99
CA ALA A 49 22.24 -22.10 -7.66
C ALA A 49 23.36 -21.51 -6.79
N GLY A 50 23.09 -20.34 -6.20
CA GLY A 50 24.06 -19.64 -5.37
C GLY A 50 25.05 -18.75 -6.13
N SER A 51 24.98 -18.67 -7.46
CA SER A 51 25.79 -17.76 -8.27
C SER A 51 25.34 -16.29 -8.18
N ALA A 52 24.06 -16.05 -7.85
CA ALA A 52 23.49 -14.73 -7.79
C ALA A 52 23.51 -14.14 -6.37
N GLN A 53 23.82 -12.85 -6.29
CA GLN A 53 23.82 -12.05 -5.06
C GLN A 53 22.93 -10.83 -5.23
N SER A 54 22.28 -10.41 -4.15
CA SER A 54 21.56 -9.12 -4.12
C SER A 54 22.55 -7.95 -4.24
N GLU A 55 22.02 -6.79 -4.67
CA GLU A 55 22.78 -5.54 -4.81
C GLU A 55 23.99 -5.65 -5.77
N THR A 56 23.98 -6.65 -6.65
CA THR A 56 25.01 -6.88 -7.65
C THR A 56 24.43 -6.76 -9.05
N TRP A 57 25.14 -6.02 -9.92
CA TRP A 57 24.76 -5.90 -11.32
C TRP A 57 25.20 -7.11 -12.12
N TYR A 58 24.29 -7.59 -12.95
CA TYR A 58 24.52 -8.70 -13.89
C TYR A 58 24.22 -8.22 -15.30
N ASP A 59 25.19 -8.49 -16.18
CA ASP A 59 25.03 -8.24 -17.61
C ASP A 59 24.21 -9.38 -18.24
N THR A 60 23.33 -9.02 -19.15
CA THR A 60 22.48 -9.99 -19.84
C THR A 60 22.94 -10.20 -21.28
N SER A 61 22.58 -11.35 -21.85
CA SER A 61 22.98 -11.78 -23.20
C SER A 61 22.52 -10.80 -24.29
N ASP A 62 21.48 -10.01 -24.04
CA ASP A 62 20.96 -8.99 -24.94
C ASP A 62 21.60 -7.59 -24.72
N GLY A 63 22.68 -7.51 -23.94
CA GLY A 63 23.37 -6.26 -23.61
C GLY A 63 22.65 -5.40 -22.58
N GLY A 64 21.72 -5.96 -21.84
CA GLY A 64 21.05 -5.29 -20.72
C GLY A 64 21.78 -5.48 -19.40
N HIS A 65 21.32 -4.76 -18.37
CA HIS A 65 21.86 -4.85 -17.01
C HIS A 65 20.74 -5.10 -16.02
N ARG A 66 20.93 -6.03 -15.10
CA ARG A 66 19.90 -6.39 -14.11
C ARG A 66 20.46 -6.40 -12.70
N ILE A 67 19.64 -5.99 -11.74
CA ILE A 67 19.97 -5.96 -10.32
C ILE A 67 18.74 -6.34 -9.50
N VAL A 68 18.95 -7.01 -8.38
CA VAL A 68 17.92 -7.31 -7.40
C VAL A 68 18.33 -6.73 -6.05
N TYR A 69 17.43 -5.97 -5.43
CA TYR A 69 17.55 -5.49 -4.06
C TYR A 69 16.65 -6.29 -3.15
N GLN A 70 17.15 -6.70 -1.99
CA GLN A 70 16.41 -7.53 -1.03
C GLN A 70 16.38 -6.89 0.37
N PRO A 71 15.69 -5.74 0.55
CA PRO A 71 15.63 -5.09 1.84
C PRO A 71 14.90 -5.97 2.87
N TYR A 72 15.36 -5.89 4.14
CA TYR A 72 14.80 -6.65 5.27
C TYR A 72 13.52 -6.02 5.78
N GLN A 73 12.43 -6.22 5.03
CA GLN A 73 11.10 -5.64 5.31
C GLN A 73 9.99 -6.40 4.59
N THR A 74 8.73 -6.02 4.85
CA THR A 74 7.54 -6.53 4.14
C THR A 74 7.22 -5.66 2.92
N HIS A 75 6.37 -6.15 2.02
CA HIS A 75 5.98 -5.42 0.81
C HIS A 75 5.45 -4.00 1.07
N PRO A 76 4.52 -3.75 2.00
CA PRO A 76 3.99 -2.41 2.25
C PRO A 76 5.05 -1.40 2.71
N TRP A 77 6.09 -1.86 3.41
CA TRP A 77 7.18 -1.01 3.87
C TRP A 77 8.11 -0.53 2.77
N ASN A 78 8.10 -1.17 1.59
CA ASN A 78 8.89 -0.69 0.44
C ASN A 78 8.57 0.75 0.07
N HIS A 79 7.34 1.20 0.30
CA HIS A 79 6.88 2.56 -0.02
C HIS A 79 7.37 3.61 0.98
N PHE A 80 7.75 3.20 2.19
CA PHE A 80 8.16 4.08 3.30
C PHE A 80 9.54 3.73 3.84
N SER A 81 10.43 3.20 3.01
CA SER A 81 11.72 2.67 3.42
C SER A 81 12.87 3.54 2.96
N LYS A 82 13.74 3.93 3.90
CA LYS A 82 15.01 4.60 3.58
C LYS A 82 15.93 3.70 2.77
N THR A 83 15.94 2.41 3.06
CA THR A 83 16.75 1.42 2.34
C THR A 83 16.29 1.31 0.90
N THR A 84 15.00 1.07 0.66
CA THR A 84 14.46 1.00 -0.70
C THR A 84 14.66 2.30 -1.49
N THR A 85 14.52 3.44 -0.84
CA THR A 85 14.80 4.73 -1.49
C THR A 85 16.28 4.87 -1.84
N ALA A 86 17.19 4.40 -0.98
CA ALA A 86 18.62 4.37 -1.27
C ALA A 86 18.95 3.45 -2.44
N ASP A 87 18.33 2.27 -2.50
CA ASP A 87 18.46 1.32 -3.60
C ASP A 87 18.01 1.94 -4.93
N LEU A 88 16.87 2.64 -4.92
CA LEU A 88 16.36 3.35 -6.09
C LEU A 88 17.29 4.48 -6.55
N ILE A 89 17.82 5.28 -5.62
CA ILE A 89 18.78 6.34 -5.94
C ILE A 89 20.03 5.72 -6.57
N SER A 90 20.59 4.67 -5.98
CA SER A 90 21.74 3.93 -6.51
C SER A 90 21.46 3.36 -7.91
N PHE A 91 20.29 2.78 -8.10
CA PHE A 91 19.85 2.26 -9.40
C PHE A 91 19.82 3.35 -10.46
N TYR A 92 19.15 4.47 -10.19
CA TYR A 92 19.02 5.55 -11.16
C TYR A 92 20.34 6.27 -11.43
N THR A 93 21.18 6.43 -10.41
CA THR A 93 22.52 7.01 -10.58
C THR A 93 23.37 6.12 -11.51
N THR A 94 23.31 4.81 -11.36
CA THR A 94 24.03 3.88 -12.25
C THR A 94 23.43 3.86 -13.66
N ALA A 95 22.11 3.72 -13.77
CA ALA A 95 21.44 3.56 -15.06
C ALA A 95 21.49 4.82 -15.93
N PHE A 96 21.56 6.00 -15.33
CA PHE A 96 21.50 7.27 -16.03
C PHE A 96 22.72 8.18 -15.79
N GLY A 97 23.76 7.68 -15.12
CA GLY A 97 24.97 8.47 -14.83
C GLY A 97 25.63 9.03 -16.08
N GLU A 98 25.64 8.28 -17.17
CA GLU A 98 26.17 8.72 -18.47
C GLU A 98 25.40 9.89 -19.09
N TYR A 99 24.14 10.09 -18.68
CA TYR A 99 23.30 11.19 -19.17
C TYR A 99 23.39 12.47 -18.34
N GLY A 100 24.39 12.56 -17.44
CA GLY A 100 24.65 13.77 -16.65
C GLY A 100 23.68 13.99 -15.51
N ILE A 101 23.01 12.95 -15.02
CA ILE A 101 22.23 13.02 -13.79
C ILE A 101 23.18 13.35 -12.63
N LYS A 102 22.78 14.33 -11.82
CA LYS A 102 23.51 14.70 -10.63
C LYS A 102 23.65 13.50 -9.70
N ASP A 103 24.86 13.16 -9.36
CA ASP A 103 25.14 12.13 -8.36
C ASP A 103 24.60 12.59 -7.01
N ILE A 104 23.63 11.85 -6.50
CA ILE A 104 23.00 12.08 -5.20
C ILE A 104 23.38 10.91 -4.31
N ALA A 105 23.97 11.22 -3.15
CA ALA A 105 24.28 10.17 -2.18
C ALA A 105 23.00 9.42 -1.77
N PRO A 106 23.00 8.08 -1.77
CA PRO A 106 21.80 7.28 -1.47
C PRO A 106 21.10 7.65 -0.15
N ASN A 107 21.85 8.12 0.83
CA ASN A 107 21.34 8.56 2.12
C ASN A 107 20.82 10.02 2.14
N SER A 108 20.99 10.78 1.05
CA SER A 108 20.51 12.16 0.95
C SER A 108 19.02 12.19 0.60
N GLN A 109 18.19 11.87 1.57
CA GLN A 109 16.75 11.69 1.40
C GLN A 109 15.98 12.69 2.26
N ILE A 110 15.00 13.34 1.68
CA ILE A 110 14.15 14.34 2.36
C ILE A 110 12.66 13.98 2.36
N TRP A 111 12.28 12.83 1.79
CA TRP A 111 10.88 12.42 1.66
C TRP A 111 10.15 12.30 3.02
N GLN A 112 10.87 11.97 4.10
CA GLN A 112 10.28 11.88 5.44
C GLN A 112 9.68 13.20 5.90
N PHE A 113 10.29 14.33 5.52
CA PHE A 113 9.74 15.66 5.82
C PHE A 113 8.45 15.90 5.04
N LYS A 114 8.41 15.48 3.77
CA LYS A 114 7.18 15.54 2.97
C LYS A 114 6.05 14.78 3.65
N GLU A 115 6.28 13.52 4.04
CA GLU A 115 5.29 12.68 4.72
C GLU A 115 4.82 13.32 6.04
N ALA A 116 5.74 13.86 6.84
CA ALA A 116 5.37 14.56 8.07
C ALA A 116 4.48 15.77 7.80
N PHE A 117 4.79 16.58 6.78
CA PHE A 117 3.96 17.72 6.40
C PHE A 117 2.60 17.30 5.83
N GLU A 118 2.54 16.19 5.11
CA GLU A 118 1.28 15.61 4.63
C GLU A 118 0.37 15.18 5.80
N CYS A 119 0.93 14.57 6.85
CA CYS A 119 0.18 14.27 8.07
C CYS A 119 -0.37 15.54 8.74
N VAL A 120 0.44 16.60 8.84
CA VAL A 120 0.00 17.89 9.37
C VAL A 120 -1.09 18.52 8.48
N ALA A 121 -0.92 18.45 7.16
CA ALA A 121 -1.90 18.95 6.20
C ALA A 121 -3.24 18.18 6.31
N LEU A 122 -3.19 16.86 6.48
CA LEU A 122 -4.38 16.03 6.68
C LEU A 122 -5.12 16.41 7.98
N ALA A 123 -4.38 16.58 9.08
CA ALA A 123 -4.98 17.05 10.33
C ALA A 123 -5.61 18.46 10.17
N GLY A 124 -4.91 19.36 9.51
CA GLY A 124 -5.43 20.70 9.19
C GLY A 124 -6.68 20.64 8.30
N PHE A 125 -6.72 19.75 7.33
CA PHE A 125 -7.87 19.53 6.48
C PHE A 125 -9.09 19.03 7.27
N MET A 126 -8.92 18.12 8.23
CA MET A 126 -10.01 17.69 9.12
C MET A 126 -10.58 18.85 9.94
N VAL A 127 -9.72 19.70 10.51
CA VAL A 127 -10.15 20.91 11.23
C VAL A 127 -10.88 21.88 10.29
N PHE A 128 -10.36 22.06 9.07
CA PHE A 128 -11.00 22.88 8.04
C PHE A 128 -12.40 22.38 7.69
N LEU A 129 -12.59 21.06 7.51
CA LEU A 129 -13.91 20.48 7.22
C LEU A 129 -14.92 20.75 8.34
N MET A 130 -14.51 20.65 9.61
CA MET A 130 -15.38 20.97 10.73
C MET A 130 -15.76 22.46 10.75
N ALA A 131 -14.80 23.35 10.53
CA ALA A 131 -15.04 24.78 10.46
C ALA A 131 -15.93 25.13 9.25
N LEU A 132 -15.68 24.53 8.09
CA LEU A 132 -16.48 24.72 6.89
C LEU A 132 -17.94 24.28 7.11
N ALA A 133 -18.14 23.09 7.70
CA ALA A 133 -19.47 22.59 8.03
C ALA A 133 -20.21 23.55 8.96
N ALA A 134 -19.53 24.07 9.99
CA ALA A 134 -20.10 25.07 10.90
C ALA A 134 -20.50 26.38 10.20
N VAL A 135 -19.73 26.81 9.19
CA VAL A 135 -20.08 28.00 8.37
C VAL A 135 -21.25 27.70 7.44
N LEU A 136 -21.22 26.55 6.75
CA LEU A 136 -22.28 26.13 5.84
C LEU A 136 -23.64 26.03 6.54
N LEU A 137 -23.69 25.49 7.75
CA LEU A 137 -24.90 25.37 8.54
C LEU A 137 -25.52 26.75 8.94
N LYS A 138 -24.80 27.87 8.76
CA LYS A 138 -25.33 29.22 8.92
C LYS A 138 -26.04 29.71 7.67
N LEU A 139 -25.80 29.11 6.51
CA LEU A 139 -26.44 29.53 5.27
C LEU A 139 -27.92 29.12 5.25
N PRO A 140 -28.82 29.95 4.65
CA PRO A 140 -30.26 29.65 4.61
C PRO A 140 -30.60 28.27 4.03
N VAL A 141 -29.87 27.82 3.00
CA VAL A 141 -30.08 26.55 2.31
C VAL A 141 -29.85 25.37 3.25
N PHE A 142 -28.86 25.46 4.14
CA PHE A 142 -28.51 24.40 5.07
C PHE A 142 -29.12 24.54 6.45
N LYS A 143 -29.87 25.64 6.69
CA LYS A 143 -30.50 25.91 8.00
C LYS A 143 -31.48 24.80 8.41
N LEU A 144 -32.14 24.17 7.45
CA LEU A 144 -33.07 23.05 7.69
C LEU A 144 -32.33 21.75 8.17
N ALA A 145 -31.04 21.59 7.88
CA ALA A 145 -30.23 20.46 8.36
C ALA A 145 -29.84 20.66 9.83
N LYS A 146 -29.98 21.85 10.39
CA LYS A 146 -29.68 22.08 11.79
C LYS A 146 -30.90 21.68 12.62
N SER A 147 -30.84 20.53 13.27
CA SER A 147 -31.84 20.10 14.26
C SER A 147 -31.95 21.15 15.37
N GLY A 148 -33.19 21.55 15.70
CA GLY A 148 -33.46 22.56 16.77
C GLY A 148 -33.16 22.03 18.17
N GLU A 149 -33.10 20.71 18.34
CA GLU A 149 -32.82 20.05 19.62
C GLU A 149 -31.51 19.29 19.54
N ALA A 150 -30.68 19.49 20.56
CA ALA A 150 -29.49 18.65 20.72
C ALA A 150 -29.92 17.19 20.90
N VAL A 151 -29.54 16.33 20.00
CA VAL A 151 -29.74 14.89 20.15
C VAL A 151 -28.89 14.45 21.34
N THR A 152 -29.47 14.45 22.53
CA THR A 152 -28.82 13.87 23.70
C THR A 152 -28.94 12.37 23.57
N THR A 153 -27.87 11.72 23.19
CA THR A 153 -27.76 10.28 23.28
C THR A 153 -27.83 9.90 24.76
N LYS A 154 -28.98 9.35 25.21
CA LYS A 154 -29.06 8.82 26.56
C LYS A 154 -28.07 7.68 26.67
N PRO A 155 -27.20 7.65 27.71
CA PRO A 155 -26.30 6.53 27.91
C PRO A 155 -27.11 5.23 28.02
N VAL A 156 -26.67 4.21 27.31
CA VAL A 156 -27.32 2.89 27.33
C VAL A 156 -27.19 2.33 28.73
N ALA A 157 -28.30 2.37 29.49
CA ALA A 157 -28.30 2.03 30.92
C ALA A 157 -28.41 0.51 31.18
N THR A 158 -29.07 -0.22 30.29
CA THR A 158 -29.31 -1.68 30.49
C THR A 158 -28.10 -2.49 30.03
N LEU A 159 -27.83 -3.61 30.71
CA LEU A 159 -26.79 -4.57 30.34
C LEU A 159 -26.99 -5.08 28.90
N GLY A 160 -28.23 -5.45 28.54
CA GLY A 160 -28.57 -5.88 27.19
C GLY A 160 -28.29 -4.83 26.14
N GLY A 161 -28.60 -3.57 26.41
CA GLY A 161 -28.29 -2.45 25.51
C GLY A 161 -26.77 -2.25 25.34
N LYS A 162 -25.97 -2.35 26.40
CA LYS A 162 -24.51 -2.28 26.32
C LYS A 162 -23.92 -3.41 25.47
N ILE A 163 -24.39 -4.65 25.69
CA ILE A 163 -23.99 -5.80 24.88
C ILE A 163 -24.36 -5.58 23.42
N SER A 164 -25.60 -5.15 23.13
CA SER A 164 -26.06 -4.87 21.77
C SER A 164 -25.22 -3.79 21.09
N SER A 165 -24.84 -2.73 21.80
CA SER A 165 -23.99 -1.66 21.26
C SER A 165 -22.59 -2.17 20.92
N VAL A 166 -22.00 -3.00 21.78
CA VAL A 166 -20.70 -3.63 21.53
C VAL A 166 -20.79 -4.60 20.34
N CYS A 167 -21.83 -5.44 20.28
CA CYS A 167 -22.04 -6.34 19.16
C CYS A 167 -22.23 -5.58 17.84
N LEU A 168 -23.00 -4.50 17.86
CA LEU A 168 -23.21 -3.66 16.68
C LEU A 168 -21.89 -3.01 16.23
N PHE A 169 -21.10 -2.45 17.17
CA PHE A 169 -19.80 -1.87 16.89
C PHE A 169 -18.85 -2.90 16.28
N VAL A 170 -18.76 -4.09 16.86
CA VAL A 170 -17.96 -5.18 16.32
C VAL A 170 -18.45 -5.59 14.92
N ALA A 171 -19.76 -5.74 14.75
CA ALA A 171 -20.37 -6.09 13.46
C ALA A 171 -20.04 -5.03 12.38
N THR A 172 -20.12 -3.75 12.71
CA THR A 172 -19.77 -2.67 11.76
C THR A 172 -18.29 -2.64 11.38
N MET A 173 -17.40 -3.20 12.18
CA MET A 173 -15.99 -3.36 11.83
C MET A 173 -15.75 -4.61 10.97
N PHE A 174 -16.31 -5.74 11.34
CA PHE A 174 -15.99 -7.02 10.73
C PHE A 174 -16.80 -7.33 9.48
N ILE A 175 -18.08 -6.95 9.42
CA ILE A 175 -18.92 -7.24 8.25
C ILE A 175 -18.38 -6.59 6.97
N PRO A 176 -18.04 -5.29 6.93
CA PRO A 176 -17.43 -4.68 5.76
C PRO A 176 -16.06 -5.29 5.41
N ALA A 177 -15.24 -5.61 6.42
CA ALA A 177 -13.94 -6.22 6.20
C ALA A 177 -14.06 -7.63 5.60
N ILE A 178 -15.02 -8.46 6.06
CA ILE A 178 -15.27 -9.78 5.51
C ILE A 178 -15.84 -9.68 4.09
N ILE A 179 -16.81 -8.79 3.87
CA ILE A 179 -17.37 -8.54 2.53
C ILE A 179 -16.26 -8.08 1.58
N PHE A 180 -15.44 -7.14 2.01
CA PHE A 180 -14.31 -6.67 1.23
C PHE A 180 -13.32 -7.80 0.91
N ALA A 181 -12.91 -8.58 1.90
CA ALA A 181 -11.96 -9.68 1.71
C ALA A 181 -12.52 -10.79 0.79
N THR A 182 -13.80 -11.15 0.95
CA THR A 182 -14.43 -12.22 0.15
C THR A 182 -14.77 -11.77 -1.26
N VAL A 183 -15.34 -10.58 -1.39
CA VAL A 183 -15.77 -10.05 -2.70
C VAL A 183 -14.56 -9.52 -3.48
N TYR A 184 -13.64 -8.82 -2.83
CA TYR A 184 -12.44 -8.31 -3.49
C TYR A 184 -11.45 -9.42 -3.82
N GLY A 185 -11.28 -10.41 -2.95
CA GLY A 185 -10.42 -11.57 -3.21
C GLY A 185 -10.92 -12.45 -4.36
N SER A 186 -12.24 -12.56 -4.57
CA SER A 186 -12.84 -13.37 -5.63
C SER A 186 -13.08 -12.60 -6.94
N ALA A 187 -13.14 -11.27 -6.89
CA ALA A 187 -13.68 -10.42 -7.96
C ALA A 187 -12.65 -9.49 -8.62
N TYR A 188 -11.37 -9.65 -8.32
CA TYR A 188 -10.31 -8.80 -8.88
C TYR A 188 -10.26 -8.80 -10.42
N SER A 189 -11.02 -9.69 -11.06
CA SER A 189 -11.05 -9.88 -12.51
C SER A 189 -12.29 -9.33 -13.24
N SER A 190 -13.32 -8.81 -12.56
CA SER A 190 -14.51 -8.33 -13.28
C SER A 190 -14.78 -6.84 -13.02
N GLU A 191 -14.85 -6.08 -14.10
CA GLU A 191 -15.16 -4.64 -14.09
C GLU A 191 -16.53 -4.33 -13.45
N ALA A 192 -17.51 -5.20 -13.66
CA ALA A 192 -18.85 -5.08 -13.09
C ALA A 192 -18.83 -5.12 -11.54
N MET A 193 -17.93 -5.92 -10.95
CA MET A 193 -17.82 -6.03 -9.50
C MET A 193 -17.14 -4.81 -8.88
N ARG A 194 -16.24 -4.15 -9.59
CA ARG A 194 -15.63 -2.87 -9.15
C ARG A 194 -16.69 -1.78 -9.00
N TRP A 195 -17.64 -1.71 -9.91
CA TRP A 195 -18.78 -0.77 -9.85
C TRP A 195 -19.77 -1.12 -8.74
N LEU A 196 -19.95 -2.42 -8.44
CA LEU A 196 -20.80 -2.88 -7.33
C LEU A 196 -20.19 -2.52 -5.98
N ILE A 197 -18.87 -2.70 -5.82
CA ILE A 197 -18.14 -2.31 -4.59
C ILE A 197 -18.20 -0.79 -4.42
N PHE A 198 -17.92 -0.03 -5.46
CA PHE A 198 -18.00 1.43 -5.43
C PHE A 198 -19.42 1.92 -5.11
N GLY A 199 -20.44 1.29 -5.66
CA GLY A 199 -21.84 1.57 -5.36
C GLY A 199 -22.23 1.20 -3.92
N ALA A 200 -21.69 0.09 -3.38
CA ALA A 200 -21.92 -0.31 -2.00
C ALA A 200 -21.24 0.63 -0.99
N ASP A 201 -20.03 1.09 -1.29
CA ASP A 201 -19.31 2.07 -0.48
C ASP A 201 -20.07 3.39 -0.40
N ILE A 202 -20.60 3.89 -1.53
CA ILE A 202 -21.42 5.10 -1.55
C ILE A 202 -22.71 4.90 -0.75
N THR A 203 -23.38 3.74 -0.88
CA THR A 203 -24.62 3.47 -0.15
C THR A 203 -24.39 3.33 1.36
N LEU A 204 -23.25 2.77 1.76
CA LEU A 204 -22.84 2.73 3.18
C LEU A 204 -22.59 4.12 3.74
N VAL A 205 -21.91 4.97 3.00
CA VAL A 205 -21.65 6.37 3.40
C VAL A 205 -22.93 7.19 3.47
N LEU A 206 -23.84 7.00 2.52
CA LEU A 206 -25.14 7.69 2.49
C LEU A 206 -26.17 7.10 3.46
N GLY A 207 -26.02 5.83 3.85
CA GLY A 207 -26.93 5.15 4.80
C GLY A 207 -26.60 5.38 6.28
N VAL A 208 -25.47 6.02 6.58
CA VAL A 208 -25.05 6.37 7.95
C VAL A 208 -25.41 7.84 8.31
N VAL A 209 -25.99 8.56 7.36
CA VAL A 209 -26.54 9.91 7.58
C VAL A 209 -28.05 9.82 7.80
#